data_56ebb37f6dd648072f496fe8b1b24789
#
_entry.id   56ebb37f6dd648072f496fe8b1b24789
#
_cell.length_a   1.000
_cell.length_b   1.000
_cell.length_c   1.000
_cell.angle_alpha   90.00
_cell.angle_beta   90.00
_cell.angle_gamma   90.00
#
_symmetry.space_group_name_H-M   'P 1'
#
loop_
_entity.id
_entity.type
_entity.pdbx_description
1 polymer ?
#
loop_
_entity_poly.entity_id
_entity_poly.type
_entity_poly.pdbx_seq_one_letter_code
_entity_poly.pdbx_strand_id
1 'polypeptide(L)'
;MSTRKRLGVISLAVGLMAAACSSGTTALKPIKFQLQWVAQAQFAGYYAALDQNYYKDAGLDVTLLLGGPQVNNVQVVATGGADIGTAWLPNMLQSREGGTDLVSISQIFQRSGTRMASFKDKNITDPKSMAGKKIGSWLGGNEPELFAGLTKAGLDPTKENIIKQNFDMSGLLKGDLDVAQAMIYNEYAQVLEVPNPATGKLYQPSDLNVVDFNDPSVGTAMLQDQIFARSSWLSTGDNAATATKFLTATFRGWIYCRDNQDKCVQIVLKAGSQLGASHQAWQMNEINALIWPSTGGIGQLDQASYQQTVSIATTYKVLKAAPSADAERTDLAKAALAALPSGTDANGAGFKKSTVTLNAGGN
;
A
#
# COMPACT_ATOMS: atom_id res chain seq x y z
N MET A 1 -3.99 44.60 -93.64
CA MET A 1 -4.93 43.79 -92.84
C MET A 1 -4.05 42.87 -91.94
N SER A 2 -4.05 43.18 -90.64
CA SER A 2 -3.12 42.65 -89.66
C SER A 2 -3.82 41.64 -88.75
N THR A 3 -3.32 40.44 -88.75
CA THR A 3 -3.80 39.33 -87.87
C THR A 3 -2.82 39.17 -86.66
N ARG A 4 -3.26 39.61 -85.49
CA ARG A 4 -2.55 39.43 -84.23
C ARG A 4 -2.77 38.03 -83.68
N LYS A 5 -1.71 37.23 -83.53
CA LYS A 5 -1.68 36.00 -82.78
C LYS A 5 -1.58 36.29 -81.29
N ARG A 6 -2.50 35.78 -80.49
CA ARG A 6 -2.41 35.80 -79.01
C ARG A 6 -1.71 34.52 -78.54
N LEU A 7 -0.59 34.65 -77.89
CA LEU A 7 0.06 33.56 -77.13
C LEU A 7 -0.68 33.40 -75.78
N GLY A 8 -1.20 32.21 -75.54
CA GLY A 8 -1.69 31.81 -74.23
C GLY A 8 -0.55 31.31 -73.35
N VAL A 9 -0.40 31.94 -72.16
CA VAL A 9 0.52 31.51 -71.11
C VAL A 9 -0.24 30.51 -70.24
N ILE A 10 0.19 29.23 -70.22
CA ILE A 10 -0.30 28.19 -69.32
C ILE A 10 0.54 28.27 -68.04
N SER A 11 -0.06 28.79 -66.95
CA SER A 11 0.53 28.78 -65.64
C SER A 11 0.27 27.42 -64.96
N LEU A 12 1.34 26.63 -64.79
CA LEU A 12 1.32 25.37 -64.07
C LEU A 12 1.39 25.67 -62.57
N ALA A 13 0.26 25.57 -61.85
CA ALA A 13 0.23 25.69 -60.39
C ALA A 13 0.65 24.35 -59.76
N VAL A 14 1.89 24.30 -59.25
CA VAL A 14 2.37 23.19 -58.42
C VAL A 14 1.78 23.35 -57.00
N GLY A 15 0.75 22.57 -56.68
CA GLY A 15 0.20 22.51 -55.34
C GLY A 15 1.13 21.70 -54.46
N LEU A 16 1.87 22.36 -53.57
CA LEU A 16 2.54 21.71 -52.41
C LEU A 16 1.43 21.24 -51.43
N MET A 17 1.12 19.96 -51.40
CA MET A 17 0.40 19.35 -50.28
C MET A 17 1.39 19.28 -49.08
N ALA A 18 1.32 20.24 -48.18
CA ALA A 18 1.91 20.12 -46.86
C ALA A 18 1.08 19.07 -46.09
N ALA A 19 1.61 17.84 -46.03
CA ALA A 19 1.12 16.84 -45.09
C ALA A 19 1.41 17.36 -43.69
N ALA A 20 0.43 18.02 -43.06
CA ALA A 20 0.45 18.33 -41.65
C ALA A 20 0.40 17.01 -40.90
N CYS A 21 1.57 16.49 -40.48
CA CYS A 21 1.63 15.48 -39.41
C CYS A 21 1.04 16.10 -38.15
N SER A 22 -0.29 16.02 -38.01
CA SER A 22 -0.94 16.23 -36.74
C SER A 22 -0.47 15.11 -35.81
N SER A 23 0.59 15.36 -35.01
CA SER A 23 0.90 14.58 -33.83
C SER A 23 -0.23 14.81 -32.85
N GLY A 24 -1.34 14.08 -33.06
CA GLY A 24 -2.43 14.03 -32.09
C GLY A 24 -1.87 13.52 -30.78
N THR A 25 -1.67 14.41 -29.83
CA THR A 25 -1.44 14.03 -28.42
C THR A 25 -2.66 13.21 -28.01
N THR A 26 -2.51 11.88 -27.97
CA THR A 26 -3.55 10.99 -27.44
C THR A 26 -3.85 11.48 -26.03
N ALA A 27 -5.09 11.89 -25.78
CA ALA A 27 -5.51 12.35 -24.47
C ALA A 27 -5.25 11.25 -23.44
N LEU A 28 -4.64 11.60 -22.30
CA LEU A 28 -4.40 10.66 -21.22
C LEU A 28 -5.72 10.17 -20.65
N LYS A 29 -5.81 8.89 -20.31
CA LYS A 29 -7.01 8.31 -19.70
C LYS A 29 -7.03 8.65 -18.21
N PRO A 30 -8.04 9.37 -17.69
CA PRO A 30 -8.13 9.73 -16.29
C PRO A 30 -8.40 8.48 -15.43
N ILE A 31 -7.69 8.37 -14.29
CA ILE A 31 -7.85 7.32 -13.28
C ILE A 31 -7.82 7.96 -11.90
N LYS A 32 -8.84 7.71 -11.09
CA LYS A 32 -8.86 8.05 -9.67
C LYS A 32 -8.45 6.86 -8.85
N PHE A 33 -7.37 7.02 -8.07
CA PHE A 33 -6.86 6.00 -7.17
C PHE A 33 -7.02 6.41 -5.72
N GLN A 34 -7.84 5.67 -4.95
CA GLN A 34 -8.12 5.94 -3.55
C GLN A 34 -7.08 5.27 -2.65
N LEU A 35 -6.28 6.08 -1.95
CA LEU A 35 -5.40 5.59 -0.89
C LEU A 35 -6.19 5.29 0.38
N GLN A 36 -5.72 4.33 1.18
CA GLN A 36 -6.39 3.99 2.44
C GLN A 36 -6.06 4.93 3.60
N TRP A 37 -4.98 5.72 3.50
CA TRP A 37 -4.54 6.60 4.57
C TRP A 37 -4.03 7.94 4.02
N VAL A 38 -3.53 8.80 4.91
CA VAL A 38 -2.92 10.08 4.58
C VAL A 38 -1.60 9.92 3.82
N ALA A 39 -1.09 11.00 3.24
CA ALA A 39 0.18 11.00 2.52
C ALA A 39 1.36 10.64 3.44
N GLN A 40 2.02 9.54 3.15
CA GLN A 40 3.20 9.04 3.88
C GLN A 40 3.94 7.99 3.05
N ALA A 41 5.14 7.56 3.49
CA ALA A 41 5.97 6.62 2.74
C ALA A 41 5.33 5.22 2.55
N GLN A 42 4.26 4.90 3.29
CA GLN A 42 3.41 3.73 3.02
C GLN A 42 2.92 3.71 1.57
N PHE A 43 2.80 4.86 0.92
CA PHE A 43 2.31 4.99 -0.45
C PHE A 43 3.39 5.51 -1.42
N ALA A 44 4.65 5.47 -1.02
CA ALA A 44 5.77 6.06 -1.77
C ALA A 44 5.84 5.60 -3.22
N GLY A 45 5.59 4.32 -3.51
CA GLY A 45 5.63 3.81 -4.88
C GLY A 45 4.61 4.45 -5.81
N TYR A 46 3.43 4.81 -5.32
CA TYR A 46 2.40 5.49 -6.10
C TYR A 46 2.79 6.95 -6.38
N TYR A 47 3.34 7.64 -5.38
CA TYR A 47 3.87 9.00 -5.55
C TYR A 47 5.08 9.01 -6.49
N ALA A 48 5.97 8.02 -6.37
CA ALA A 48 7.10 7.88 -7.28
C ALA A 48 6.66 7.61 -8.73
N ALA A 49 5.62 6.81 -8.94
CA ALA A 49 5.07 6.56 -10.27
C ALA A 49 4.50 7.84 -10.91
N LEU A 50 3.94 8.75 -10.11
CA LEU A 50 3.52 10.10 -10.56
C LEU A 50 4.73 10.99 -10.86
N ASP A 51 5.67 11.13 -9.92
CA ASP A 51 6.84 12.02 -10.02
C ASP A 51 7.75 11.65 -11.19
N GLN A 52 7.94 10.35 -11.42
CA GLN A 52 8.75 9.80 -12.50
C GLN A 52 7.99 9.70 -13.84
N ASN A 53 6.75 10.22 -13.92
CA ASN A 53 5.85 10.17 -15.08
C ASN A 53 5.49 8.76 -15.58
N TYR A 54 5.67 7.69 -14.79
CA TYR A 54 5.40 6.33 -15.24
C TYR A 54 3.93 6.11 -15.62
N TYR A 55 2.99 6.78 -14.93
CA TYR A 55 1.58 6.75 -15.31
C TYR A 55 1.34 7.46 -16.64
N LYS A 56 1.93 8.64 -16.86
CA LYS A 56 1.80 9.40 -18.12
C LYS A 56 2.38 8.62 -19.30
N ASP A 57 3.55 7.99 -19.12
CA ASP A 57 4.18 7.13 -20.13
C ASP A 57 3.28 5.94 -20.51
N ALA A 58 2.45 5.47 -19.56
CA ALA A 58 1.46 4.43 -19.78
C ALA A 58 0.15 4.96 -20.40
N GLY A 59 0.06 6.27 -20.68
CA GLY A 59 -1.13 6.93 -21.24
C GLY A 59 -2.21 7.24 -20.21
N LEU A 60 -1.85 7.34 -18.91
CA LEU A 60 -2.78 7.55 -17.81
C LEU A 60 -2.56 8.91 -17.13
N ASP A 61 -3.67 9.57 -16.78
CA ASP A 61 -3.71 10.74 -15.91
C ASP A 61 -4.25 10.30 -14.52
N VAL A 62 -3.33 9.94 -13.62
CA VAL A 62 -3.67 9.37 -12.32
C VAL A 62 -3.78 10.45 -11.26
N THR A 63 -4.94 10.51 -10.60
CA THR A 63 -5.18 11.35 -9.42
C THR A 63 -5.20 10.47 -8.18
N LEU A 64 -4.29 10.71 -7.21
CA LEU A 64 -4.30 10.07 -5.90
C LEU A 64 -5.28 10.79 -4.99
N LEU A 65 -6.27 10.07 -4.48
CA LEU A 65 -7.22 10.56 -3.47
C LEU A 65 -6.73 10.10 -2.10
N LEU A 66 -6.58 11.03 -1.17
CA LEU A 66 -6.11 10.72 0.17
C LEU A 66 -7.18 10.00 0.97
N GLY A 67 -6.75 9.05 1.78
CA GLY A 67 -7.56 8.40 2.81
C GLY A 67 -7.38 9.09 4.17
N GLY A 68 -7.66 8.34 5.23
CA GLY A 68 -7.54 8.77 6.62
C GLY A 68 -8.66 8.24 7.51
N PRO A 69 -8.65 8.58 8.81
CA PRO A 69 -9.60 8.01 9.79
C PRO A 69 -11.08 8.25 9.48
N GLN A 70 -11.40 9.27 8.69
CA GLN A 70 -12.77 9.66 8.33
C GLN A 70 -13.18 9.16 6.94
N VAL A 71 -12.29 8.46 6.21
CA VAL A 71 -12.55 8.01 4.84
C VAL A 71 -12.71 6.49 4.81
N ASN A 72 -13.88 6.02 4.44
CA ASN A 72 -14.05 4.61 4.11
C ASN A 72 -13.59 4.38 2.65
N ASN A 73 -12.29 4.14 2.47
CA ASN A 73 -11.63 3.98 1.18
C ASN A 73 -12.25 2.85 0.34
N VAL A 74 -12.66 1.75 0.98
CA VAL A 74 -13.33 0.62 0.30
C VAL A 74 -14.67 1.07 -0.28
N GLN A 75 -15.46 1.81 0.50
CA GLN A 75 -16.77 2.32 0.07
C GLN A 75 -16.63 3.36 -1.05
N VAL A 76 -15.60 4.21 -1.03
CA VAL A 76 -15.35 5.18 -2.12
C VAL A 76 -15.21 4.46 -3.47
N VAL A 77 -14.44 3.36 -3.51
CA VAL A 77 -14.32 2.56 -4.75
C VAL A 77 -15.61 1.82 -5.08
N ALA A 78 -16.24 1.19 -4.07
CA ALA A 78 -17.47 0.43 -4.27
C ALA A 78 -18.59 1.26 -4.89
N THR A 79 -18.68 2.55 -4.53
CA THR A 79 -19.71 3.47 -5.08
C THR A 79 -19.29 4.23 -6.32
N GLY A 80 -18.08 4.02 -6.85
CA GLY A 80 -17.59 4.69 -8.06
C GLY A 80 -17.00 6.07 -7.84
N GLY A 81 -16.72 6.47 -6.59
CA GLY A 81 -15.98 7.70 -6.28
C GLY A 81 -14.53 7.64 -6.74
N ALA A 82 -13.97 6.44 -6.81
CA ALA A 82 -12.70 6.14 -7.43
C ALA A 82 -12.79 4.87 -8.30
N ASP A 83 -11.84 4.70 -9.23
CA ASP A 83 -11.78 3.56 -10.14
C ASP A 83 -11.10 2.37 -9.49
N ILE A 84 -9.99 2.64 -8.83
CA ILE A 84 -9.08 1.70 -8.17
C ILE A 84 -8.84 2.19 -6.75
N GLY A 85 -8.53 1.30 -5.82
CA GLY A 85 -8.17 1.68 -4.46
C GLY A 85 -7.17 0.74 -3.83
N THR A 86 -6.64 1.14 -2.66
CA THR A 86 -5.85 0.25 -1.80
C THR A 86 -6.54 0.09 -0.45
N ALA A 87 -6.47 -1.11 0.10
CA ALA A 87 -7.01 -1.50 1.40
C ALA A 87 -6.27 -2.74 1.91
N TRP A 88 -6.41 -3.03 3.19
CA TRP A 88 -6.03 -4.34 3.69
C TRP A 88 -6.95 -5.41 3.08
N LEU A 89 -6.36 -6.54 2.71
CA LEU A 89 -7.10 -7.61 2.04
C LEU A 89 -8.35 -8.06 2.83
N PRO A 90 -8.30 -8.30 4.15
CA PRO A 90 -9.49 -8.71 4.89
C PRO A 90 -10.65 -7.69 4.83
N ASN A 91 -10.33 -6.40 4.84
CA ASN A 91 -11.35 -5.34 4.81
C ASN A 91 -12.09 -5.31 3.46
N MET A 92 -11.36 -5.49 2.36
CA MET A 92 -11.96 -5.61 1.02
C MET A 92 -12.81 -6.87 0.91
N LEU A 93 -12.31 -8.01 1.39
CA LEU A 93 -13.04 -9.28 1.38
C LEU A 93 -14.32 -9.21 2.21
N GLN A 94 -14.29 -8.57 3.39
CA GLN A 94 -15.46 -8.35 4.23
C GLN A 94 -16.52 -7.49 3.53
N SER A 95 -16.09 -6.41 2.86
CA SER A 95 -16.98 -5.58 2.07
C SER A 95 -17.63 -6.37 0.92
N ARG A 96 -16.81 -7.21 0.22
CA ARG A 96 -17.30 -8.11 -0.83
C ARG A 96 -18.32 -9.12 -0.29
N GLU A 97 -18.06 -9.73 0.86
CA GLU A 97 -19.02 -10.63 1.53
C GLU A 97 -20.34 -9.91 1.85
N GLY A 98 -20.27 -8.61 2.15
CA GLY A 98 -21.44 -7.73 2.33
C GLY A 98 -22.18 -7.39 1.03
N GLY A 99 -21.78 -7.94 -0.11
CA GLY A 99 -22.43 -7.79 -1.42
C GLY A 99 -21.87 -6.67 -2.29
N THR A 100 -20.70 -6.07 -1.95
CA THR A 100 -20.08 -5.09 -2.84
C THR A 100 -19.32 -5.79 -3.99
N ASP A 101 -19.37 -5.20 -5.19
CA ASP A 101 -18.73 -5.70 -6.40
C ASP A 101 -17.25 -5.34 -6.44
N LEU A 102 -16.44 -5.97 -5.58
CA LEU A 102 -15.01 -5.70 -5.44
C LEU A 102 -14.17 -6.95 -5.72
N VAL A 103 -12.97 -6.74 -6.30
CA VAL A 103 -12.01 -7.81 -6.59
C VAL A 103 -10.58 -7.30 -6.36
N SER A 104 -9.75 -8.11 -5.72
CA SER A 104 -8.31 -7.87 -5.60
C SER A 104 -7.63 -8.03 -6.96
N ILE A 105 -6.77 -7.10 -7.34
CA ILE A 105 -6.06 -7.13 -8.63
C ILE A 105 -4.54 -7.16 -8.47
N SER A 106 -4.00 -6.89 -7.25
CA SER A 106 -2.56 -6.95 -6.98
C SER A 106 -2.28 -6.89 -5.49
N GLN A 107 -1.37 -7.70 -4.98
CA GLN A 107 -0.93 -7.69 -3.59
C GLN A 107 0.43 -7.01 -3.47
N ILE A 108 0.48 -5.81 -2.88
CA ILE A 108 1.73 -5.05 -2.76
C ILE A 108 2.54 -5.49 -1.55
N PHE A 109 1.96 -5.45 -0.33
CA PHE A 109 2.67 -5.92 0.87
C PHE A 109 2.58 -7.44 0.95
N GLN A 110 3.74 -8.08 0.97
CA GLN A 110 3.87 -9.54 1.05
C GLN A 110 3.86 -10.05 2.49
N ARG A 111 3.94 -9.14 3.47
CA ARG A 111 4.02 -9.41 4.91
C ARG A 111 3.16 -8.43 5.68
N SER A 112 2.74 -8.83 6.88
CA SER A 112 2.06 -7.93 7.81
C SER A 112 3.04 -6.93 8.42
N GLY A 113 2.63 -5.68 8.48
CA GLY A 113 3.31 -4.62 9.23
C GLY A 113 2.88 -4.54 10.69
N THR A 114 1.82 -5.25 11.08
CA THR A 114 1.26 -5.19 12.44
C THR A 114 2.19 -5.84 13.47
N ARG A 115 2.36 -5.15 14.58
CA ARG A 115 3.12 -5.60 15.76
C ARG A 115 2.33 -5.26 17.02
N MET A 116 2.68 -5.95 18.12
CA MET A 116 2.34 -5.46 19.46
C MET A 116 3.63 -5.02 20.14
N ALA A 117 3.68 -3.75 20.54
CA ALA A 117 4.84 -3.14 21.20
C ALA A 117 4.57 -2.89 22.69
N SER A 118 5.52 -3.22 23.54
CA SER A 118 5.46 -2.96 24.98
C SER A 118 6.83 -2.54 25.48
N PHE A 119 6.89 -1.84 26.61
CA PHE A 119 8.17 -1.59 27.27
C PHE A 119 8.78 -2.86 27.83
N LYS A 120 10.11 -2.90 27.91
CA LYS A 120 10.89 -4.09 28.28
C LYS A 120 10.52 -4.67 29.65
N ASP A 121 10.23 -3.78 30.62
CA ASP A 121 9.84 -4.13 31.99
C ASP A 121 8.48 -4.87 32.08
N LYS A 122 7.64 -4.76 31.06
CA LYS A 122 6.34 -5.45 31.01
C LYS A 122 6.49 -6.96 30.71
N ASN A 123 7.65 -7.39 30.18
CA ASN A 123 7.95 -8.79 29.82
C ASN A 123 6.90 -9.42 28.88
N ILE A 124 6.35 -8.61 27.94
CA ILE A 124 5.35 -9.10 26.96
C ILE A 124 6.10 -9.43 25.68
N THR A 125 6.41 -10.70 25.47
CA THR A 125 7.24 -11.22 24.37
C THR A 125 6.49 -12.10 23.38
N ASP A 126 5.28 -12.52 23.74
CA ASP A 126 4.40 -13.37 22.93
C ASP A 126 2.92 -13.07 23.26
N PRO A 127 1.95 -13.59 22.47
CA PRO A 127 0.54 -13.33 22.74
C PRO A 127 0.07 -13.90 24.10
N LYS A 128 0.66 -14.98 24.60
CA LYS A 128 0.27 -15.59 25.90
C LYS A 128 0.60 -14.66 27.07
N SER A 129 1.71 -13.94 26.97
CA SER A 129 2.15 -13.00 28.01
C SER A 129 1.29 -11.71 28.08
N MET A 130 0.33 -11.54 27.18
CA MET A 130 -0.66 -10.47 27.22
C MET A 130 -1.83 -10.74 28.18
N ALA A 131 -1.95 -11.95 28.73
CA ALA A 131 -3.04 -12.31 29.66
C ALA A 131 -3.17 -11.31 30.81
N GLY A 132 -4.37 -10.74 31.01
CA GLY A 132 -4.68 -9.78 32.05
C GLY A 132 -4.00 -8.43 31.92
N LYS A 133 -3.32 -8.13 30.80
CA LYS A 133 -2.70 -6.85 30.50
C LYS A 133 -3.68 -5.89 29.86
N LYS A 134 -3.38 -4.59 29.91
CA LYS A 134 -4.09 -3.55 29.17
C LYS A 134 -3.60 -3.56 27.72
N ILE A 135 -4.39 -4.19 26.83
CA ILE A 135 -4.00 -4.42 25.42
C ILE A 135 -4.64 -3.33 24.56
N GLY A 136 -3.84 -2.48 23.97
CA GLY A 136 -4.31 -1.48 23.01
C GLY A 136 -4.57 -2.08 21.63
N SER A 137 -5.70 -1.71 21.03
CA SER A 137 -6.01 -1.99 19.63
C SER A 137 -6.87 -0.86 19.05
N TRP A 138 -6.74 -0.56 17.75
CA TRP A 138 -7.57 0.47 17.11
C TRP A 138 -9.04 0.06 16.99
N LEU A 139 -9.36 -1.23 16.99
CA LEU A 139 -10.73 -1.78 16.89
C LEU A 139 -11.52 -1.24 15.68
N GLY A 140 -10.84 -1.11 14.56
CA GLY A 140 -11.37 -0.58 13.31
C GLY A 140 -11.17 -1.53 12.11
N GLY A 141 -11.12 -2.85 12.35
CA GLY A 141 -10.82 -3.86 11.35
C GLY A 141 -9.33 -4.23 11.29
N ASN A 142 -8.54 -3.76 12.25
CA ASN A 142 -7.09 -4.00 12.35
C ASN A 142 -6.74 -5.07 13.41
N GLU A 143 -7.73 -5.54 14.17
CA GLU A 143 -7.57 -6.47 15.29
C GLU A 143 -7.51 -7.95 14.94
N PRO A 144 -7.82 -8.43 13.73
CA PRO A 144 -7.92 -9.88 13.49
C PRO A 144 -6.63 -10.66 13.77
N GLU A 145 -5.46 -10.11 13.43
CA GLU A 145 -4.16 -10.74 13.70
C GLU A 145 -3.90 -10.89 15.20
N LEU A 146 -4.25 -9.86 15.98
CA LEU A 146 -4.15 -9.86 17.44
C LEU A 146 -5.09 -10.93 18.04
N PHE A 147 -6.36 -10.94 17.64
CA PHE A 147 -7.35 -11.87 18.16
C PHE A 147 -6.98 -13.31 17.82
N ALA A 148 -6.50 -13.54 16.62
CA ALA A 148 -5.96 -14.82 16.20
C ALA A 148 -4.77 -15.26 17.07
N GLY A 149 -3.82 -14.34 17.31
CA GLY A 149 -2.65 -14.59 18.16
C GLY A 149 -3.03 -14.94 19.59
N LEU A 150 -3.94 -14.18 20.20
CA LEU A 150 -4.46 -14.42 21.55
C LEU A 150 -5.15 -15.81 21.63
N THR A 151 -6.05 -16.09 20.68
CA THR A 151 -6.77 -17.38 20.69
C THR A 151 -5.85 -18.57 20.48
N LYS A 152 -4.87 -18.47 19.55
CA LYS A 152 -3.86 -19.52 19.34
C LYS A 152 -3.01 -19.75 20.60
N ALA A 153 -2.78 -18.70 21.40
CA ALA A 153 -2.10 -18.79 22.68
C ALA A 153 -2.97 -19.32 23.83
N GLY A 154 -4.25 -19.67 23.57
CA GLY A 154 -5.21 -20.20 24.55
C GLY A 154 -5.96 -19.12 25.34
N LEU A 155 -5.92 -17.87 24.90
CA LEU A 155 -6.65 -16.76 25.50
C LEU A 155 -7.95 -16.50 24.73
N ASP A 156 -8.97 -16.05 25.44
CA ASP A 156 -10.23 -15.62 24.84
C ASP A 156 -10.24 -14.10 24.67
N PRO A 157 -10.13 -13.55 23.43
CA PRO A 157 -10.05 -12.11 23.22
C PRO A 157 -11.26 -11.34 23.81
N THR A 158 -12.40 -12.00 23.98
CA THR A 158 -13.61 -11.36 24.57
C THR A 158 -13.52 -11.19 26.07
N LYS A 159 -12.58 -11.87 26.73
CA LYS A 159 -12.31 -11.81 28.16
C LYS A 159 -11.07 -11.01 28.53
N GLU A 160 -10.24 -10.69 27.54
CA GLU A 160 -9.03 -9.89 27.74
C GLU A 160 -9.38 -8.39 27.82
N ASN A 161 -8.54 -7.65 28.51
CA ASN A 161 -8.75 -6.19 28.67
C ASN A 161 -8.25 -5.44 27.43
N ILE A 162 -9.04 -5.51 26.35
CA ILE A 162 -8.73 -4.84 25.08
C ILE A 162 -9.30 -3.43 25.09
N ILE A 163 -8.44 -2.45 24.96
CA ILE A 163 -8.74 -1.01 25.07
C ILE A 163 -8.58 -0.37 23.70
N LYS A 164 -9.58 0.41 23.29
CA LYS A 164 -9.47 1.19 22.06
C LYS A 164 -8.37 2.24 22.20
N GLN A 165 -7.34 2.15 21.36
CA GLN A 165 -6.24 3.12 21.32
C GLN A 165 -6.45 4.18 20.23
N ASN A 166 -5.74 5.32 20.37
CA ASN A 166 -5.61 6.34 19.34
C ASN A 166 -4.67 5.86 18.20
N PHE A 167 -4.59 6.63 17.13
CA PHE A 167 -3.65 6.43 16.03
C PHE A 167 -2.26 7.04 16.35
N ASP A 168 -1.86 6.96 17.63
CA ASP A 168 -0.56 7.34 18.16
C ASP A 168 -0.19 6.43 19.33
N MET A 169 1.03 6.59 19.86
CA MET A 169 1.53 5.77 20.96
C MET A 169 1.41 6.44 22.33
N SER A 170 0.62 7.50 22.44
CA SER A 170 0.45 8.25 23.70
C SER A 170 -0.05 7.40 24.87
N GLY A 171 -0.96 6.46 24.61
CA GLY A 171 -1.48 5.53 25.61
C GLY A 171 -0.40 4.59 26.17
N LEU A 172 0.50 4.09 25.32
CA LEU A 172 1.65 3.29 25.76
C LEU A 172 2.66 4.12 26.54
N LEU A 173 3.01 5.31 26.02
CA LEU A 173 3.99 6.21 26.62
C LEU A 173 3.57 6.72 28.00
N LYS A 174 2.26 6.90 28.24
CA LYS A 174 1.70 7.33 29.54
C LYS A 174 1.46 6.17 30.50
N GLY A 175 1.58 4.90 30.05
CA GLY A 175 1.27 3.72 30.86
C GLY A 175 -0.23 3.42 30.99
N ASP A 176 -1.06 4.04 30.17
CA ASP A 176 -2.49 3.70 30.06
C ASP A 176 -2.69 2.32 29.43
N LEU A 177 -1.73 1.89 28.60
CA LEU A 177 -1.63 0.59 27.97
C LEU A 177 -0.34 -0.13 28.42
N ASP A 178 -0.40 -1.44 28.61
CA ASP A 178 0.78 -2.27 28.86
C ASP A 178 1.44 -2.73 27.55
N VAL A 179 0.64 -2.93 26.53
CA VAL A 179 1.05 -3.29 25.17
C VAL A 179 0.11 -2.62 24.17
N ALA A 180 0.65 -2.12 23.07
CA ALA A 180 -0.12 -1.38 22.05
C ALA A 180 0.09 -1.97 20.67
N GLN A 181 -0.97 -2.02 19.87
CA GLN A 181 -0.89 -2.33 18.44
C GLN A 181 -0.14 -1.19 17.72
N ALA A 182 0.79 -1.56 16.86
CA ALA A 182 1.65 -0.64 16.14
C ALA A 182 1.98 -1.18 14.77
N MET A 183 1.96 -0.33 13.75
CA MET A 183 2.62 -0.66 12.50
C MET A 183 4.12 -0.48 12.68
N ILE A 184 4.90 -1.48 12.27
CA ILE A 184 6.38 -1.43 12.39
C ILE A 184 6.96 -0.20 11.68
N TYR A 185 6.31 0.24 10.64
CA TYR A 185 6.73 1.38 9.83
C TYR A 185 6.22 2.73 10.36
N ASN A 186 5.26 2.79 11.28
CA ASN A 186 4.63 4.04 11.74
C ASN A 186 4.66 4.15 13.28
N GLU A 187 3.68 3.61 13.99
CA GLU A 187 3.52 3.80 15.43
C GLU A 187 4.72 3.29 16.23
N TYR A 188 5.39 2.23 15.77
CA TYR A 188 6.61 1.76 16.42
C TYR A 188 7.71 2.83 16.42
N ALA A 189 7.90 3.51 15.29
CA ALA A 189 8.85 4.61 15.18
C ALA A 189 8.50 5.77 16.11
N GLN A 190 7.20 6.10 16.28
CA GLN A 190 6.76 7.17 17.16
C GLN A 190 7.22 6.96 18.61
N VAL A 191 7.37 5.72 19.10
CA VAL A 191 7.95 5.46 20.42
C VAL A 191 9.45 5.78 20.42
N LEU A 192 10.16 5.38 19.37
CA LEU A 192 11.61 5.59 19.24
C LEU A 192 11.99 7.07 19.01
N GLU A 193 11.04 7.91 18.69
CA GLU A 193 11.19 9.35 18.46
C GLU A 193 11.01 10.18 19.75
N VAL A 194 10.68 9.53 20.87
CA VAL A 194 10.44 10.18 22.16
C VAL A 194 11.66 10.01 23.07
N PRO A 195 12.07 11.06 23.81
CA PRO A 195 13.09 10.93 24.85
C PRO A 195 12.64 9.98 25.96
N ASN A 196 13.47 8.99 26.29
CA ASN A 196 13.32 8.15 27.47
C ASN A 196 13.63 8.97 28.73
N PRO A 197 12.68 9.17 29.65
CA PRO A 197 12.86 10.01 30.83
C PRO A 197 14.00 9.55 31.75
N ALA A 198 14.34 8.24 31.73
CA ALA A 198 15.39 7.68 32.58
C ALA A 198 16.81 8.00 32.05
N THR A 199 16.97 8.22 30.75
CA THR A 199 18.29 8.38 30.12
C THR A 199 18.49 9.73 29.45
N GLY A 200 17.42 10.46 29.16
CA GLY A 200 17.40 11.68 28.35
C GLY A 200 17.70 11.47 26.87
N LYS A 201 17.94 10.22 26.43
CA LYS A 201 18.13 9.84 25.02
C LYS A 201 16.82 9.30 24.47
N LEU A 202 16.68 9.25 23.13
CA LEU A 202 15.52 8.62 22.51
C LEU A 202 15.42 7.15 22.93
N TYR A 203 14.18 6.65 23.07
CA TYR A 203 13.97 5.22 23.24
C TYR A 203 14.65 4.44 22.12
N GLN A 204 15.19 3.28 22.46
CA GLN A 204 15.87 2.37 21.55
C GLN A 204 15.04 1.10 21.35
N PRO A 205 15.23 0.37 20.24
CA PRO A 205 14.60 -0.94 20.07
C PRO A 205 14.84 -1.91 21.25
N SER A 206 15.97 -1.78 21.94
CA SER A 206 16.30 -2.57 23.15
C SER A 206 15.43 -2.26 24.36
N ASP A 207 14.75 -1.09 24.38
CA ASP A 207 13.85 -0.69 25.46
C ASP A 207 12.45 -1.30 25.31
N LEU A 208 12.18 -1.94 24.17
CA LEU A 208 10.89 -2.48 23.80
C LEU A 208 10.93 -4.01 23.60
N ASN A 209 9.82 -4.67 23.92
CA ASN A 209 9.48 -5.98 23.40
C ASN A 209 8.54 -5.79 22.20
N VAL A 210 8.68 -6.64 21.20
CA VAL A 210 7.84 -6.65 20.01
C VAL A 210 7.34 -8.05 19.76
N VAL A 211 6.01 -8.21 19.67
CA VAL A 211 5.39 -9.44 19.18
C VAL A 211 5.12 -9.28 17.69
N ASP A 212 5.77 -10.09 16.87
CA ASP A 212 5.61 -10.09 15.41
C ASP A 212 4.68 -11.21 14.97
N PHE A 213 3.57 -10.84 14.33
CA PHE A 213 2.61 -11.85 13.84
C PHE A 213 3.14 -12.66 12.65
N ASN A 214 4.18 -12.17 11.95
CA ASN A 214 4.87 -12.95 10.92
C ASN A 214 5.81 -14.03 11.50
N ASP A 215 6.19 -13.92 12.78
CA ASP A 215 7.03 -14.95 13.41
C ASP A 215 6.30 -16.30 13.36
N PRO A 216 6.94 -17.37 12.87
CA PRO A 216 6.31 -18.70 12.79
C PRO A 216 5.78 -19.22 14.13
N SER A 217 6.36 -18.79 15.26
CA SER A 217 5.87 -19.18 16.61
C SER A 217 4.51 -18.55 16.91
N VAL A 218 4.21 -17.37 16.38
CA VAL A 218 2.91 -16.71 16.44
C VAL A 218 2.06 -17.13 15.24
N GLY A 219 2.52 -16.90 14.02
CA GLY A 219 1.98 -17.39 12.75
C GLY A 219 0.53 -17.00 12.51
N THR A 220 0.17 -15.74 12.80
CA THR A 220 -1.18 -15.21 12.58
C THR A 220 -1.19 -13.94 11.74
N ALA A 221 -0.10 -13.67 11.02
CA ALA A 221 -0.03 -12.57 10.07
C ALA A 221 -1.05 -12.71 8.95
N MET A 222 -1.64 -11.60 8.55
CA MET A 222 -2.57 -11.49 7.43
C MET A 222 -2.02 -10.54 6.37
N LEU A 223 -2.40 -10.75 5.11
CA LEU A 223 -2.04 -9.85 4.01
C LEU A 223 -2.71 -8.48 4.20
N GLN A 224 -1.94 -7.44 4.01
CA GLN A 224 -2.37 -6.06 4.18
C GLN A 224 -2.50 -5.35 2.83
N ASP A 225 -1.84 -4.22 2.64
CA ASP A 225 -2.01 -3.33 1.49
C ASP A 225 -2.01 -4.07 0.15
N GLN A 226 -3.19 -4.12 -0.45
CA GLN A 226 -3.43 -4.67 -1.78
C GLN A 226 -4.14 -3.61 -2.64
N ILE A 227 -4.17 -3.82 -3.95
CA ILE A 227 -4.89 -2.98 -4.91
C ILE A 227 -6.15 -3.71 -5.35
N PHE A 228 -7.28 -3.01 -5.38
CA PHE A 228 -8.57 -3.57 -5.76
C PHE A 228 -9.37 -2.62 -6.65
N ALA A 229 -10.35 -3.16 -7.33
CA ALA A 229 -11.27 -2.41 -8.18
C ALA A 229 -12.67 -3.05 -8.15
N ARG A 230 -13.66 -2.41 -8.76
CA ARG A 230 -14.94 -3.07 -9.04
C ARG A 230 -14.80 -4.05 -10.21
N SER A 231 -15.38 -5.26 -10.11
CA SER A 231 -15.40 -6.23 -11.21
C SER A 231 -16.17 -5.68 -12.41
N SER A 232 -17.28 -4.97 -12.19
CA SER A 232 -18.06 -4.30 -13.23
C SER A 232 -17.25 -3.22 -13.97
N TRP A 233 -16.43 -2.45 -13.25
CA TRP A 233 -15.54 -1.48 -13.89
C TRP A 233 -14.49 -2.17 -14.75
N LEU A 234 -13.85 -3.22 -14.27
CA LEU A 234 -12.86 -3.99 -15.03
C LEU A 234 -13.45 -4.62 -16.31
N SER A 235 -14.73 -4.99 -16.25
CA SER A 235 -15.44 -5.62 -17.40
C SER A 235 -15.90 -4.60 -18.45
N THR A 236 -15.76 -3.29 -18.18
CA THR A 236 -16.25 -2.24 -19.08
C THR A 236 -15.14 -1.76 -20.02
N GLY A 237 -15.39 -1.85 -21.34
CA GLY A 237 -14.48 -1.34 -22.37
C GLY A 237 -13.06 -1.92 -22.25
N ASP A 238 -12.06 -1.03 -22.20
CA ASP A 238 -10.64 -1.38 -22.08
C ASP A 238 -10.11 -1.25 -20.63
N ASN A 239 -10.99 -1.20 -19.61
CA ASN A 239 -10.58 -0.93 -18.23
C ASN A 239 -9.67 -2.00 -17.63
N ALA A 240 -9.80 -3.28 -18.02
CA ALA A 240 -8.86 -4.32 -17.60
C ALA A 240 -7.43 -4.07 -18.14
N ALA A 241 -7.32 -3.68 -19.42
CA ALA A 241 -6.04 -3.27 -20.00
C ALA A 241 -5.50 -1.98 -19.35
N THR A 242 -6.37 -1.04 -19.00
CA THR A 242 -6.05 0.18 -18.26
C THR A 242 -5.51 -0.15 -16.86
N ALA A 243 -6.15 -1.07 -16.13
CA ALA A 243 -5.68 -1.55 -14.83
C ALA A 243 -4.30 -2.21 -14.93
N THR A 244 -4.06 -3.01 -15.98
CA THR A 244 -2.72 -3.59 -16.25
C THR A 244 -1.66 -2.51 -16.46
N LYS A 245 -1.94 -1.46 -17.25
CA LYS A 245 -1.04 -0.31 -17.45
C LYS A 245 -0.78 0.43 -16.13
N PHE A 246 -1.83 0.66 -15.33
CA PHE A 246 -1.73 1.27 -14.01
C PHE A 246 -0.82 0.44 -13.08
N LEU A 247 -1.02 -0.87 -13.02
CA LEU A 247 -0.20 -1.78 -12.20
C LEU A 247 1.26 -1.79 -12.67
N THR A 248 1.53 -1.83 -13.99
CA THR A 248 2.90 -1.78 -14.52
C THR A 248 3.63 -0.51 -14.08
N ALA A 249 2.98 0.65 -14.21
CA ALA A 249 3.54 1.93 -13.76
C ALA A 249 3.75 1.98 -12.24
N THR A 250 2.79 1.44 -11.49
CA THR A 250 2.88 1.29 -10.02
C THR A 250 4.06 0.43 -9.60
N PHE A 251 4.27 -0.71 -10.25
CA PHE A 251 5.40 -1.61 -9.96
C PHE A 251 6.74 -0.92 -10.23
N ARG A 252 6.85 -0.17 -11.32
CA ARG A 252 8.03 0.67 -11.59
C ARG A 252 8.27 1.68 -10.46
N GLY A 253 7.22 2.29 -9.94
CA GLY A 253 7.31 3.23 -8.82
C GLY A 253 7.83 2.57 -7.53
N TRP A 254 7.36 1.40 -7.18
CA TRP A 254 7.83 0.65 -6.02
C TRP A 254 9.28 0.14 -6.20
N ILE A 255 9.65 -0.33 -7.40
CA ILE A 255 11.03 -0.71 -7.73
C ILE A 255 11.96 0.52 -7.61
N TYR A 256 11.52 1.68 -8.14
CA TYR A 256 12.26 2.92 -7.99
C TYR A 256 12.49 3.27 -6.51
N CYS A 257 11.47 3.14 -5.65
CA CYS A 257 11.59 3.41 -4.21
C CYS A 257 12.45 2.39 -3.47
N ARG A 258 12.49 1.13 -3.90
CA ARG A 258 13.45 0.16 -3.39
C ARG A 258 14.90 0.60 -3.66
N ASP A 259 15.14 1.06 -4.87
CA ASP A 259 16.50 1.36 -5.37
C ASP A 259 16.94 2.80 -5.05
N ASN A 260 16.00 3.70 -4.69
CA ASN A 260 16.23 5.13 -4.44
C ASN A 260 15.46 5.63 -3.21
N GLN A 261 15.67 5.01 -2.04
CA GLN A 261 14.87 5.28 -0.83
C GLN A 261 14.83 6.76 -0.47
N ASP A 262 15.98 7.44 -0.41
CA ASP A 262 16.05 8.86 -0.03
C ASP A 262 15.27 9.76 -0.99
N LYS A 263 15.32 9.47 -2.30
CA LYS A 263 14.54 10.22 -3.29
C LYS A 263 13.04 10.01 -3.09
N CYS A 264 12.62 8.78 -2.79
CA CYS A 264 11.21 8.50 -2.50
C CYS A 264 10.73 9.19 -1.22
N VAL A 265 11.57 9.28 -0.18
CA VAL A 265 11.27 10.09 1.01
C VAL A 265 11.03 11.55 0.61
N GLN A 266 11.90 12.15 -0.21
CA GLN A 266 11.73 13.53 -0.68
C GLN A 266 10.46 13.71 -1.52
N ILE A 267 10.10 12.74 -2.36
CA ILE A 267 8.84 12.76 -3.14
C ILE A 267 7.63 12.77 -2.19
N VAL A 268 7.64 11.92 -1.17
CA VAL A 268 6.54 11.85 -0.18
C VAL A 268 6.42 13.15 0.63
N LEU A 269 7.54 13.72 1.08
CA LEU A 269 7.55 14.99 1.79
C LEU A 269 6.95 16.13 0.94
N LYS A 270 7.25 16.18 -0.36
CA LYS A 270 6.64 17.13 -1.30
C LYS A 270 5.14 16.90 -1.50
N ALA A 271 4.67 15.65 -1.38
CA ALA A 271 3.24 15.31 -1.47
C ALA A 271 2.43 15.79 -0.26
N GLY A 272 3.06 16.35 0.77
CA GLY A 272 2.39 16.95 1.92
C GLY A 272 2.28 16.00 3.12
N SER A 273 3.27 15.12 3.32
CA SER A 273 3.35 14.33 4.56
C SER A 273 3.39 15.25 5.79
N GLN A 274 2.60 14.91 6.80
CA GLN A 274 2.60 15.58 8.10
C GLN A 274 3.71 15.05 9.03
N LEU A 275 4.34 13.93 8.66
CA LEU A 275 5.41 13.30 9.42
C LEU A 275 6.77 13.77 8.90
N GLY A 276 7.72 13.95 9.82
CA GLY A 276 9.04 14.50 9.51
C GLY A 276 9.93 13.58 8.68
N ALA A 277 11.07 14.10 8.27
CA ALA A 277 11.94 13.43 7.30
C ALA A 277 12.54 12.12 7.83
N SER A 278 12.96 12.08 9.12
CA SER A 278 13.52 10.84 9.69
C SER A 278 12.47 9.76 9.88
N HIS A 279 11.23 10.15 10.23
CA HIS A 279 10.09 9.22 10.29
C HIS A 279 9.79 8.63 8.91
N GLN A 280 9.74 9.48 7.87
CA GLN A 280 9.49 9.00 6.50
C GLN A 280 10.61 8.08 5.98
N ALA A 281 11.86 8.34 6.37
CA ALA A 281 12.99 7.46 6.05
C ALA A 281 12.86 6.09 6.75
N TRP A 282 12.50 6.08 8.03
CA TRP A 282 12.18 4.83 8.75
C TRP A 282 11.04 4.10 8.05
N GLN A 283 9.95 4.80 7.80
CA GLN A 283 8.77 4.21 7.17
C GLN A 283 9.11 3.60 5.81
N MET A 284 9.87 4.30 4.96
CA MET A 284 10.28 3.79 3.64
C MET A 284 11.11 2.50 3.76
N ASN A 285 12.03 2.45 4.72
CA ASN A 285 12.88 1.28 4.98
C ASN A 285 12.05 0.06 5.44
N GLU A 286 11.11 0.26 6.36
CA GLU A 286 10.23 -0.80 6.85
C GLU A 286 9.24 -1.27 5.77
N ILE A 287 8.63 -0.35 5.02
CA ILE A 287 7.72 -0.68 3.92
C ILE A 287 8.43 -1.50 2.86
N ASN A 288 9.64 -1.12 2.47
CA ASN A 288 10.43 -1.93 1.56
C ASN A 288 10.62 -3.37 2.08
N ALA A 289 10.84 -3.56 3.38
CA ALA A 289 10.97 -4.88 3.98
C ALA A 289 9.64 -5.67 4.01
N LEU A 290 8.49 -5.01 3.97
CA LEU A 290 7.19 -5.67 3.82
C LEU A 290 6.92 -6.10 2.37
N ILE A 291 7.49 -5.40 1.40
CA ILE A 291 7.35 -5.69 -0.03
C ILE A 291 8.41 -6.68 -0.48
N TRP A 292 9.70 -6.42 -0.17
CA TRP A 292 10.84 -7.15 -0.71
C TRP A 292 11.44 -8.14 0.29
N PRO A 293 11.93 -9.30 -0.16
CA PRO A 293 11.72 -9.86 -1.50
C PRO A 293 10.26 -10.25 -1.74
N SER A 294 9.80 -10.08 -2.99
CA SER A 294 8.51 -10.56 -3.47
C SER A 294 8.72 -11.84 -4.27
N THR A 295 8.40 -12.98 -3.71
CA THR A 295 8.46 -14.26 -4.42
C THR A 295 7.48 -14.26 -5.58
N GLY A 296 7.94 -14.49 -6.79
CA GLY A 296 7.10 -14.38 -7.99
C GLY A 296 6.99 -12.97 -8.59
N GLY A 297 7.59 -11.95 -7.96
CA GLY A 297 7.60 -10.56 -8.40
C GLY A 297 6.61 -9.66 -7.70
N ILE A 298 6.90 -8.36 -7.72
CA ILE A 298 6.05 -7.35 -7.09
C ILE A 298 4.60 -7.43 -7.58
N GLY A 299 3.67 -7.26 -6.66
CA GLY A 299 2.24 -7.24 -6.96
C GLY A 299 1.60 -8.61 -7.15
N GLN A 300 2.40 -9.70 -7.14
CA GLN A 300 1.85 -11.05 -7.17
C GLN A 300 1.27 -11.42 -5.81
N LEU A 301 0.17 -12.15 -5.85
CA LEU A 301 -0.47 -12.72 -4.67
C LEU A 301 0.17 -14.09 -4.37
N ASP A 302 0.82 -14.21 -3.22
CA ASP A 302 1.25 -15.50 -2.71
C ASP A 302 0.05 -16.28 -2.20
N GLN A 303 -0.24 -17.42 -2.81
CA GLN A 303 -1.45 -18.20 -2.52
C GLN A 303 -1.42 -18.81 -1.10
N ALA A 304 -0.25 -19.14 -0.56
CA ALA A 304 -0.16 -19.67 0.81
C ALA A 304 -0.53 -18.58 1.83
N SER A 305 0.00 -17.37 1.65
CA SER A 305 -0.33 -16.18 2.47
C SER A 305 -1.79 -15.77 2.33
N TYR A 306 -2.36 -15.89 1.12
CA TYR A 306 -3.78 -15.64 0.89
C TYR A 306 -4.66 -16.63 1.65
N GLN A 307 -4.37 -17.94 1.54
CA GLN A 307 -5.12 -18.97 2.23
C GLN A 307 -4.99 -18.84 3.76
N GLN A 308 -3.81 -18.50 4.27
CA GLN A 308 -3.63 -18.18 5.68
C GLN A 308 -4.51 -17.01 6.11
N THR A 309 -4.51 -15.91 5.34
CA THR A 309 -5.34 -14.74 5.61
C THR A 309 -6.83 -15.10 5.64
N VAL A 310 -7.31 -15.87 4.65
CA VAL A 310 -8.70 -16.33 4.58
C VAL A 310 -9.03 -17.26 5.75
N SER A 311 -8.14 -18.21 6.08
CA SER A 311 -8.33 -19.13 7.20
C SER A 311 -8.45 -18.38 8.53
N ILE A 312 -7.58 -17.41 8.79
CA ILE A 312 -7.63 -16.56 9.99
C ILE A 312 -8.94 -15.76 9.99
N ALA A 313 -9.25 -15.07 8.88
CA ALA A 313 -10.43 -14.24 8.77
C ALA A 313 -11.74 -15.02 9.01
N THR A 314 -11.82 -16.26 8.53
CA THR A 314 -13.00 -17.12 8.74
C THR A 314 -13.05 -17.73 10.13
N THR A 315 -11.92 -18.21 10.66
CA THR A 315 -11.84 -18.82 11.99
C THR A 315 -12.24 -17.81 13.08
N TYR A 316 -11.76 -16.56 12.95
CA TYR A 316 -12.03 -15.50 13.93
C TYR A 316 -13.19 -14.58 13.53
N LYS A 317 -14.03 -15.03 12.59
CA LYS A 317 -15.32 -14.42 12.21
C LYS A 317 -15.22 -12.98 11.69
N VAL A 318 -14.10 -12.60 11.08
CA VAL A 318 -14.01 -11.41 10.24
C VAL A 318 -14.78 -11.64 8.95
N LEU A 319 -14.67 -12.85 8.39
CA LEU A 319 -15.50 -13.35 7.30
C LEU A 319 -16.39 -14.48 7.82
N LYS A 320 -17.60 -14.58 7.28
CA LYS A 320 -18.55 -15.65 7.59
C LYS A 320 -18.20 -16.94 6.87
N ALA A 321 -17.61 -16.81 5.65
CA ALA A 321 -17.20 -17.90 4.81
C ALA A 321 -15.95 -17.54 4.00
N ALA A 322 -15.28 -18.57 3.46
CA ALA A 322 -14.19 -18.34 2.50
C ALA A 322 -14.75 -17.61 1.25
N PRO A 323 -14.01 -16.61 0.72
CA PRO A 323 -14.44 -15.90 -0.49
C PRO A 323 -14.46 -16.85 -1.69
N SER A 324 -15.31 -16.53 -2.67
CA SER A 324 -15.36 -17.23 -3.96
C SER A 324 -14.07 -16.98 -4.75
N ALA A 325 -13.76 -17.88 -5.69
CA ALA A 325 -12.52 -17.82 -6.49
C ALA A 325 -12.38 -16.54 -7.33
N ASP A 326 -13.48 -15.84 -7.60
CA ASP A 326 -13.49 -14.57 -8.33
C ASP A 326 -13.23 -13.35 -7.43
N ALA A 327 -12.91 -13.56 -6.15
CA ALA A 327 -12.47 -12.48 -5.25
C ALA A 327 -11.09 -11.91 -5.61
N GLU A 328 -10.36 -12.57 -6.51
CA GLU A 328 -9.03 -12.17 -6.97
C GLU A 328 -8.88 -12.28 -8.49
N ARG A 329 -8.12 -11.37 -9.09
CA ARG A 329 -7.79 -11.30 -10.51
C ARG A 329 -6.26 -11.22 -10.68
N THR A 330 -5.59 -12.33 -10.41
CA THR A 330 -4.11 -12.44 -10.46
C THR A 330 -3.53 -12.28 -11.86
N ASP A 331 -4.35 -12.49 -12.90
CA ASP A 331 -3.97 -12.30 -14.30
C ASP A 331 -3.52 -10.87 -14.63
N LEU A 332 -4.13 -9.85 -14.00
CA LEU A 332 -3.78 -8.44 -14.24
C LEU A 332 -2.40 -8.11 -13.71
N ALA A 333 -2.07 -8.53 -12.48
CA ALA A 333 -0.73 -8.34 -11.91
C ALA A 333 0.33 -9.14 -12.68
N LYS A 334 0.00 -10.36 -13.13
CA LYS A 334 0.88 -11.17 -13.96
C LYS A 334 1.17 -10.51 -15.30
N ALA A 335 0.16 -9.96 -15.97
CA ALA A 335 0.32 -9.22 -17.20
C ALA A 335 1.13 -7.93 -17.00
N ALA A 336 0.92 -7.23 -15.88
CA ALA A 336 1.67 -6.03 -15.53
C ALA A 336 3.15 -6.32 -15.29
N LEU A 337 3.50 -7.42 -14.63
CA LEU A 337 4.89 -7.87 -14.48
C LEU A 337 5.55 -8.18 -15.82
N ALA A 338 4.85 -8.89 -16.69
CA ALA A 338 5.35 -9.23 -18.02
C ALA A 338 5.60 -7.99 -18.92
N ALA A 339 4.92 -6.87 -18.62
CA ALA A 339 5.07 -5.60 -19.32
C ALA A 339 6.18 -4.70 -18.75
N LEU A 340 6.87 -5.10 -17.68
CA LEU A 340 8.04 -4.38 -17.16
C LEU A 340 9.19 -4.41 -18.19
N PRO A 341 10.07 -3.38 -18.21
CA PRO A 341 11.25 -3.38 -19.05
C PRO A 341 12.09 -4.65 -18.85
N SER A 342 12.66 -5.16 -19.93
CA SER A 342 13.54 -6.35 -19.88
C SER A 342 14.70 -6.13 -18.90
N GLY A 343 15.01 -7.15 -18.10
CA GLY A 343 16.07 -7.09 -17.09
C GLY A 343 15.69 -6.38 -15.78
N THR A 344 14.42 -5.96 -15.61
CA THR A 344 13.95 -5.39 -14.35
C THR A 344 13.97 -6.46 -13.25
N ASP A 345 14.64 -6.19 -12.12
CA ASP A 345 14.54 -7.02 -10.92
C ASP A 345 13.20 -6.78 -10.22
N ALA A 346 12.20 -7.56 -10.59
CA ALA A 346 10.85 -7.49 -10.03
C ALA A 346 10.72 -8.23 -8.69
N ASN A 347 11.69 -9.05 -8.30
CA ASN A 347 11.65 -9.86 -7.08
C ASN A 347 12.32 -9.16 -5.90
N GLY A 348 13.34 -8.32 -6.17
CA GLY A 348 14.09 -7.64 -5.12
C GLY A 348 14.80 -8.58 -4.16
N ALA A 349 15.27 -9.74 -4.63
CA ALA A 349 15.90 -10.76 -3.79
C ALA A 349 17.15 -10.27 -3.06
N GLY A 350 17.83 -9.27 -3.62
CA GLY A 350 19.00 -8.62 -3.02
C GLY A 350 18.67 -7.52 -2.02
N PHE A 351 17.40 -7.17 -1.80
CA PHE A 351 17.04 -6.10 -0.89
C PHE A 351 17.47 -6.41 0.54
N LYS A 352 18.05 -5.41 1.19
CA LYS A 352 18.39 -5.43 2.63
C LYS A 352 17.98 -4.11 3.24
N LYS A 353 17.38 -4.17 4.42
CA LYS A 353 17.09 -2.97 5.21
C LYS A 353 18.39 -2.19 5.49
N SER A 354 18.30 -0.88 5.36
CA SER A 354 19.35 0.03 5.83
C SER A 354 19.18 0.35 7.31
N THR A 355 20.20 0.96 7.90
CA THR A 355 20.07 1.57 9.24
C THR A 355 19.53 2.98 9.07
N VAL A 356 18.42 3.29 9.73
CA VAL A 356 17.83 4.62 9.75
C VAL A 356 17.96 5.21 11.15
N THR A 357 18.49 6.42 11.24
CA THR A 357 18.55 7.19 12.50
C THR A 357 17.27 8.02 12.62
N LEU A 358 16.51 7.80 13.69
CA LEU A 358 15.36 8.61 14.02
C LEU A 358 15.79 9.84 14.83
N ASN A 359 15.12 10.95 14.60
CA ASN A 359 15.25 12.18 15.37
C ASN A 359 14.05 12.36 16.30
N ALA A 360 14.20 13.23 17.29
CA ALA A 360 13.10 13.55 18.19
C ALA A 360 11.91 14.13 17.40
N GLY A 361 10.72 13.54 17.60
CA GLY A 361 9.51 13.92 16.88
C GLY A 361 9.53 13.58 15.40
N GLY A 362 10.45 12.74 14.93
CA GLY A 362 10.48 12.26 13.54
C GLY A 362 11.05 13.23 12.51
N ASN A 363 11.63 14.36 12.90
CA ASN A 363 12.11 15.44 12.01
C ASN A 363 13.48 15.17 11.40
#